data_288a0a9099991b3fa898b196961b703b
#
_entry.id   288a0a9099991b3fa898b196961b703b
#
_cell.length_a   1.000
_cell.length_b   1.000
_cell.length_c   1.000
_cell.angle_alpha   90.00
_cell.angle_beta   90.00
_cell.angle_gamma   90.00
#
_symmetry.space_group_name_H-M   'P 1'
#
loop_
_entity.id
_entity.type
_entity.pdbx_description
1 polymer ?
#
loop_
_entity_poly.entity_id
_entity_poly.type
_entity_poly.pdbx_seq_one_letter_code
_entity_poly.pdbx_strand_id
1 'polypeptide(L)'
;MQPALRNQQSAGTIDELRALNARFIHNFVTSDVASHDAILHPCFINIWPTGQRWDRATYLKYWATAFDPDVIVYWDVRDELITVVGDVALVRSTNKHTRRRDGNEVTGMTMYTDTYLFENGAWKCIQAQLTAVAPEHYPADDTIVSVYIAGKLQARAK
;
A
#
# COMPACT_ATOMS: atom_id res chain seq x y z
N MET A 1 16.84 0.86 35.78
CA MET A 1 17.66 1.22 34.62
C MET A 1 16.83 0.93 33.38
N GLN A 2 16.13 1.95 32.82
CA GLN A 2 15.34 1.79 31.62
C GLN A 2 16.31 1.66 30.43
N PRO A 3 16.13 0.66 29.52
CA PRO A 3 16.88 0.65 28.28
C PRO A 3 16.44 1.86 27.46
N ALA A 4 17.39 2.71 27.09
CA ALA A 4 17.18 3.78 26.15
C ALA A 4 16.59 3.19 24.85
N LEU A 5 15.34 3.51 24.56
CA LEU A 5 14.73 3.27 23.28
C LEU A 5 15.67 3.89 22.23
N ARG A 6 16.31 3.07 21.41
CA ARG A 6 17.08 3.54 20.25
C ARG A 6 16.11 4.13 19.26
N ASN A 7 15.76 5.40 19.48
CA ASN A 7 14.95 6.18 18.56
C ASN A 7 15.89 6.83 17.52
N GLN A 8 16.61 6.00 16.75
CA GLN A 8 17.26 6.43 15.52
C GLN A 8 16.66 5.60 14.40
N GLN A 9 15.51 6.07 13.91
CA GLN A 9 15.07 5.74 12.58
C GLN A 9 16.18 6.22 11.64
N SER A 10 17.01 5.30 11.15
CA SER A 10 18.00 5.69 10.15
C SER A 10 17.23 6.13 8.90
N ALA A 11 17.66 7.21 8.25
CA ALA A 11 17.08 7.65 6.99
C ALA A 11 17.04 6.49 5.97
N GLY A 12 18.04 5.61 5.97
CA GLY A 12 18.09 4.42 5.14
C GLY A 12 16.92 3.43 5.38
N THR A 13 16.49 3.23 6.64
CA THR A 13 15.34 2.36 6.95
C THR A 13 14.04 2.94 6.39
N ILE A 14 13.81 4.24 6.54
CA ILE A 14 12.63 4.90 5.99
C ILE A 14 12.62 4.83 4.47
N ASP A 15 13.77 5.05 3.81
CA ASP A 15 13.89 4.99 2.35
C ASP A 15 13.65 3.57 1.82
N GLU A 16 14.13 2.53 2.54
CA GLU A 16 13.84 1.13 2.23
C GLU A 16 12.34 0.82 2.30
N LEU A 17 11.67 1.24 3.37
CA LEU A 17 10.23 1.04 3.54
C LEU A 17 9.41 1.83 2.52
N ARG A 18 9.86 3.03 2.16
CA ARG A 18 9.25 3.83 1.08
C ARG A 18 9.38 3.13 -0.28
N ALA A 19 10.53 2.54 -0.56
CA ALA A 19 10.73 1.74 -1.77
C ALA A 19 9.86 0.48 -1.78
N LEU A 20 9.70 -0.19 -0.62
CA LEU A 20 8.78 -1.33 -0.47
C LEU A 20 7.33 -0.91 -0.70
N ASN A 21 6.89 0.25 -0.19
CA ASN A 21 5.55 0.78 -0.43
C ASN A 21 5.31 1.06 -1.92
N ALA A 22 6.26 1.71 -2.59
CA ALA A 22 6.20 1.95 -4.03
C ALA A 22 6.11 0.64 -4.82
N ARG A 23 6.89 -0.37 -4.45
CA ARG A 23 6.86 -1.72 -5.06
C ARG A 23 5.53 -2.42 -4.81
N PHE A 24 4.98 -2.33 -3.60
CA PHE A 24 3.69 -2.90 -3.23
C PHE A 24 2.58 -2.41 -4.17
N ILE A 25 2.49 -1.09 -4.36
CA ILE A 25 1.50 -0.48 -5.25
C ILE A 25 1.77 -0.82 -6.72
N HIS A 26 3.02 -0.76 -7.15
CA HIS A 26 3.39 -1.11 -8.53
C HIS A 26 3.00 -2.56 -8.85
N ASN A 27 3.24 -3.50 -7.93
CA ASN A 27 2.85 -4.90 -8.07
C ASN A 27 1.32 -5.05 -8.21
N PHE A 28 0.55 -4.25 -7.47
CA PHE A 28 -0.91 -4.24 -7.58
C PHE A 28 -1.36 -3.78 -8.98
N VAL A 29 -0.87 -2.64 -9.42
CA VAL A 29 -1.25 -2.03 -10.69
C VAL A 29 -0.82 -2.88 -11.90
N THR A 30 0.28 -3.63 -11.78
CA THR A 30 0.81 -4.50 -12.84
C THR A 30 0.39 -5.97 -12.70
N SER A 31 -0.34 -6.32 -11.64
CA SER A 31 -0.72 -7.70 -11.30
C SER A 31 0.50 -8.63 -11.16
N ASP A 32 1.61 -8.10 -10.65
CA ASP A 32 2.85 -8.86 -10.44
C ASP A 32 2.77 -9.65 -9.12
N VAL A 33 2.12 -10.82 -9.20
CA VAL A 33 1.90 -11.70 -8.05
C VAL A 33 3.23 -12.22 -7.49
N ALA A 34 4.19 -12.56 -8.33
CA ALA A 34 5.47 -13.11 -7.89
C ALA A 34 6.30 -12.09 -7.10
N SER A 35 6.39 -10.85 -7.60
CA SER A 35 7.06 -9.77 -6.86
C SER A 35 6.33 -9.46 -5.55
N HIS A 36 5.00 -9.53 -5.54
CA HIS A 36 4.21 -9.27 -4.32
C HIS A 36 4.38 -10.39 -3.30
N ASP A 37 4.34 -11.64 -3.74
CA ASP A 37 4.61 -12.83 -2.91
C ASP A 37 5.93 -12.69 -2.13
N ALA A 38 6.96 -12.16 -2.78
CA ALA A 38 8.28 -11.95 -2.18
C ALA A 38 8.29 -10.88 -1.06
N ILE A 39 7.32 -9.99 -1.01
CA ILE A 39 7.19 -8.95 0.05
C ILE A 39 6.44 -9.51 1.26
N LEU A 40 5.52 -10.45 1.08
CA LEU A 40 4.65 -10.95 2.13
C LEU A 40 5.36 -11.95 3.05
N HIS A 41 5.09 -11.81 4.35
CA HIS A 41 5.49 -12.80 5.34
C HIS A 41 4.64 -14.08 5.22
N PRO A 42 5.15 -15.28 5.56
CA PRO A 42 4.35 -16.51 5.53
C PRO A 42 3.02 -16.44 6.31
N CYS A 43 2.98 -15.70 7.42
CA CYS A 43 1.76 -15.52 8.24
C CYS A 43 0.92 -14.30 7.86
N PHE A 44 1.09 -13.74 6.66
CA PHE A 44 0.38 -12.55 6.22
C PHE A 44 -1.16 -12.71 6.29
N ILE A 45 -1.81 -11.64 6.77
CA ILE A 45 -3.27 -11.49 6.78
C ILE A 45 -3.66 -10.17 6.12
N ASN A 46 -4.69 -10.20 5.29
CA ASN A 46 -5.33 -9.00 4.77
C ASN A 46 -6.66 -8.77 5.50
N ILE A 47 -6.94 -7.52 5.87
CA ILE A 47 -8.20 -7.11 6.50
C ILE A 47 -8.87 -6.08 5.59
N TRP A 48 -10.07 -6.41 5.12
CA TRP A 48 -10.89 -5.56 4.27
C TRP A 48 -11.69 -4.54 5.08
N PRO A 49 -12.18 -3.44 4.44
CA PRO A 49 -13.03 -2.45 5.13
C PRO A 49 -14.30 -3.04 5.75
N THR A 50 -14.77 -4.17 5.24
CA THR A 50 -15.92 -4.91 5.77
C THR A 50 -15.61 -5.74 7.02
N GLY A 51 -14.33 -5.81 7.42
CA GLY A 51 -13.86 -6.70 8.50
C GLY A 51 -13.55 -8.13 8.03
N GLN A 52 -13.78 -8.46 6.75
CA GLN A 52 -13.39 -9.75 6.19
C GLN A 52 -11.89 -9.92 6.23
N ARG A 53 -11.42 -11.10 6.64
CA ARG A 53 -10.00 -11.44 6.71
C ARG A 53 -9.68 -12.51 5.67
N TRP A 54 -8.59 -12.29 4.94
CA TRP A 54 -8.05 -13.25 4.00
C TRP A 54 -6.64 -13.69 4.41
N ASP A 55 -6.37 -14.95 4.25
CA ASP A 55 -5.01 -15.47 4.36
C ASP A 55 -4.17 -15.09 3.12
N ARG A 56 -2.87 -15.34 3.22
CA ARG A 56 -1.90 -15.03 2.17
C ARG A 56 -2.27 -15.65 0.82
N ALA A 57 -2.69 -16.92 0.80
CA ALA A 57 -3.01 -17.64 -0.44
C ALA A 57 -4.24 -17.04 -1.14
N THR A 58 -5.29 -16.76 -0.39
CA THR A 58 -6.52 -16.12 -0.89
C THR A 58 -6.23 -14.71 -1.43
N TYR A 59 -5.41 -13.94 -0.70
CA TYR A 59 -5.03 -12.60 -1.08
C TYR A 59 -4.20 -12.57 -2.38
N LEU A 60 -3.19 -13.42 -2.52
CA LEU A 60 -2.38 -13.51 -3.74
C LEU A 60 -3.19 -13.95 -4.96
N LYS A 61 -4.15 -14.87 -4.77
CA LYS A 61 -5.07 -15.27 -5.84
C LYS A 61 -5.92 -14.09 -6.33
N TYR A 62 -6.40 -13.25 -5.42
CA TYR A 62 -7.13 -12.02 -5.77
C TYR A 62 -6.25 -11.05 -6.57
N TRP A 63 -4.99 -10.86 -6.18
CA TRP A 63 -4.06 -9.93 -6.83
C TRP A 63 -3.84 -10.22 -8.32
N ALA A 64 -3.93 -11.47 -8.73
CA ALA A 64 -3.75 -11.85 -10.13
C ALA A 64 -4.73 -11.14 -11.08
N THR A 65 -5.91 -10.74 -10.60
CA THR A 65 -6.99 -10.16 -11.42
C THR A 65 -7.63 -8.91 -10.81
N ALA A 66 -7.08 -8.40 -9.71
CA ALA A 66 -7.70 -7.29 -8.96
C ALA A 66 -7.66 -5.96 -9.70
N PHE A 67 -6.59 -5.71 -10.44
CA PHE A 67 -6.41 -4.48 -11.19
C PHE A 67 -6.70 -4.70 -12.67
N ASP A 68 -7.77 -4.07 -13.15
CA ASP A 68 -8.13 -4.01 -14.56
C ASP A 68 -7.97 -2.56 -15.04
N PRO A 69 -6.98 -2.24 -15.91
CA PRO A 69 -6.72 -0.89 -16.38
C PRO A 69 -7.84 -0.30 -17.24
N ASP A 70 -8.71 -1.12 -17.80
CA ASP A 70 -9.89 -0.68 -18.55
C ASP A 70 -11.03 -0.23 -17.61
N VAL A 71 -11.01 -0.71 -16.38
CA VAL A 71 -11.98 -0.38 -15.33
C VAL A 71 -11.41 0.66 -14.36
N ILE A 72 -10.19 0.44 -13.86
CA ILE A 72 -9.51 1.37 -12.94
C ILE A 72 -8.69 2.34 -13.78
N VAL A 73 -9.32 3.44 -14.15
CA VAL A 73 -8.73 4.42 -15.08
C VAL A 73 -7.78 5.40 -14.40
N TYR A 74 -7.90 5.56 -13.08
CA TYR A 74 -7.03 6.41 -12.25
C TYR A 74 -6.71 5.72 -10.93
N TRP A 75 -5.45 5.80 -10.51
CA TRP A 75 -4.97 5.34 -9.22
C TRP A 75 -3.83 6.24 -8.74
N ASP A 76 -3.85 6.69 -7.51
CA ASP A 76 -2.72 7.39 -6.92
C ASP A 76 -2.37 6.88 -5.53
N VAL A 77 -1.20 7.27 -5.07
CA VAL A 77 -0.71 7.10 -3.70
C VAL A 77 -0.49 8.49 -3.13
N ARG A 78 -1.06 8.76 -1.98
CA ARG A 78 -0.96 10.04 -1.27
C ARG A 78 -0.89 9.88 0.23
N ASP A 79 -0.51 10.92 0.93
CA ASP A 79 -0.48 11.00 2.39
C ASP A 79 0.30 9.84 3.03
N GLU A 80 1.51 9.59 2.50
CA GLU A 80 2.39 8.52 2.99
C GLU A 80 2.97 8.87 4.36
N LEU A 81 2.77 7.98 5.34
CA LEU A 81 3.33 8.11 6.69
C LEU A 81 3.95 6.78 7.13
N ILE A 82 5.25 6.80 7.37
CA ILE A 82 6.02 5.63 7.82
C ILE A 82 6.46 5.83 9.26
N THR A 83 6.16 4.87 10.12
CA THR A 83 6.57 4.85 11.54
C THR A 83 7.30 3.54 11.83
N VAL A 84 8.48 3.62 12.42
CA VAL A 84 9.28 2.44 12.80
C VAL A 84 9.42 2.38 14.31
N VAL A 85 9.16 1.22 14.90
CA VAL A 85 9.34 0.96 16.34
C VAL A 85 10.04 -0.38 16.50
N GLY A 86 11.34 -0.34 16.79
CA GLY A 86 12.17 -1.55 16.85
C GLY A 86 12.17 -2.27 15.50
N ASP A 87 11.78 -3.54 15.51
CA ASP A 87 11.70 -4.40 14.33
C ASP A 87 10.32 -4.38 13.65
N VAL A 88 9.45 -3.45 14.02
CA VAL A 88 8.11 -3.27 13.45
C VAL A 88 8.00 -1.93 12.75
N ALA A 89 7.43 -1.91 11.57
CA ALA A 89 7.10 -0.68 10.85
C ALA A 89 5.63 -0.64 10.44
N LEU A 90 5.04 0.55 10.53
CA LEU A 90 3.71 0.86 10.01
C LEU A 90 3.88 1.76 8.78
N VAL A 91 3.46 1.28 7.63
CA VAL A 91 3.43 2.03 6.38
C VAL A 91 1.98 2.34 6.04
N ARG A 92 1.63 3.62 6.07
CA ARG A 92 0.27 4.12 5.83
C ARG A 92 0.26 5.01 4.63
N SER A 93 -0.71 4.83 3.75
CA SER A 93 -1.00 5.74 2.65
C SER A 93 -2.47 5.66 2.27
N THR A 94 -2.93 6.63 1.50
CA THR A 94 -4.25 6.64 0.91
C THR A 94 -4.14 6.47 -0.60
N ASN A 95 -5.00 5.64 -1.17
CA ASN A 95 -5.15 5.51 -2.62
C ASN A 95 -6.45 6.20 -3.05
N LYS A 96 -6.37 7.18 -3.93
CA LYS A 96 -7.52 7.64 -4.72
C LYS A 96 -7.65 6.75 -5.94
N HIS A 97 -8.86 6.30 -6.22
CA HIS A 97 -9.13 5.47 -7.38
C HIS A 97 -10.40 5.95 -8.08
N THR A 98 -10.38 5.93 -9.41
CA THR A 98 -11.56 6.16 -10.25
C THR A 98 -11.83 4.91 -11.07
N ARG A 99 -13.04 4.37 -10.94
CA ARG A 99 -13.52 3.22 -11.71
C ARG A 99 -14.53 3.70 -12.75
N ARG A 100 -14.37 3.22 -13.99
CA ARG A 100 -15.29 3.50 -15.08
C ARG A 100 -16.01 2.21 -15.48
N ARG A 101 -17.34 2.25 -15.49
CA ARG A 101 -18.20 1.17 -15.99
C ARG A 101 -19.38 1.80 -16.72
N ASP A 102 -19.67 1.29 -17.93
CA ASP A 102 -20.84 1.72 -18.74
C ASP A 102 -20.91 3.25 -18.93
N GLY A 103 -19.74 3.89 -19.13
CA GLY A 103 -19.64 5.34 -19.30
C GLY A 103 -19.74 6.17 -18.01
N ASN A 104 -19.99 5.53 -16.86
CA ASN A 104 -20.05 6.19 -15.55
C ASN A 104 -18.73 6.04 -14.80
N GLU A 105 -18.28 7.13 -14.17
CA GLU A 105 -17.10 7.13 -13.31
C GLU A 105 -17.48 7.28 -11.84
N VAL A 106 -16.88 6.44 -10.99
CA VAL A 106 -17.00 6.50 -9.54
C VAL A 106 -15.61 6.65 -8.93
N THR A 107 -15.42 7.71 -8.16
CA THR A 107 -14.18 8.00 -7.46
C THR A 107 -14.36 7.76 -5.97
N GLY A 108 -13.34 7.17 -5.35
CA GLY A 108 -13.28 6.98 -3.92
C GLY A 108 -11.84 6.97 -3.42
N MET A 109 -11.68 6.92 -2.11
CA MET A 109 -10.37 6.75 -1.47
C MET A 109 -10.40 5.63 -0.46
N THR A 110 -9.31 4.89 -0.40
CA THR A 110 -9.06 3.83 0.57
C THR A 110 -7.71 4.06 1.23
N MET A 111 -7.70 4.15 2.54
CA MET A 111 -6.47 4.17 3.33
C MET A 111 -6.05 2.73 3.62
N TYR A 112 -4.76 2.45 3.56
CA TYR A 112 -4.19 1.21 4.04
C TYR A 112 -3.15 1.45 5.11
N THR A 113 -3.03 0.48 6.01
CA THR A 113 -1.93 0.36 6.95
C THR A 113 -1.30 -1.01 6.74
N ASP A 114 -0.07 -1.00 6.25
CA ASP A 114 0.73 -2.21 6.10
C ASP A 114 1.68 -2.29 7.29
N THR A 115 1.60 -3.40 8.02
CA THR A 115 2.51 -3.69 9.13
C THR A 115 3.63 -4.59 8.63
N TYR A 116 4.87 -4.13 8.77
CA TYR A 116 6.07 -4.86 8.40
C TYR A 116 6.81 -5.34 9.65
N LEU A 117 7.41 -6.51 9.56
CA LEU A 117 8.33 -7.07 10.53
C LEU A 117 9.72 -7.20 9.89
N PHE A 118 10.75 -6.73 10.59
CA PHE A 118 12.15 -6.94 10.20
C PHE A 118 12.67 -8.22 10.86
N GLU A 119 12.95 -9.22 10.04
CA GLU A 119 13.56 -10.45 10.50
C GLU A 119 14.44 -11.06 9.39
N ASN A 120 15.49 -11.79 9.78
CA ASN A 120 16.43 -12.41 8.85
C ASN A 120 17.01 -11.42 7.81
N GLY A 121 17.21 -10.16 8.23
CA GLY A 121 17.81 -9.12 7.41
C GLY A 121 16.89 -8.47 6.39
N ALA A 122 15.57 -8.68 6.46
CA ALA A 122 14.60 -8.12 5.52
C ALA A 122 13.28 -7.70 6.18
N TRP A 123 12.66 -6.67 5.65
CA TRP A 123 11.28 -6.30 5.98
C TRP A 123 10.30 -7.16 5.21
N LYS A 124 9.33 -7.76 5.91
CA LYS A 124 8.23 -8.53 5.34
C LYS A 124 6.89 -8.02 5.87
N CYS A 125 5.91 -7.87 4.98
CA CYS A 125 4.57 -7.45 5.37
C CYS A 125 3.84 -8.60 6.07
N ILE A 126 3.41 -8.38 7.32
CA ILE A 126 2.67 -9.37 8.11
C ILE A 126 1.16 -9.10 8.09
N GLN A 127 0.75 -7.86 7.81
CA GLN A 127 -0.67 -7.49 7.72
C GLN A 127 -0.84 -6.28 6.82
N ALA A 128 -1.85 -6.32 5.96
CA ALA A 128 -2.37 -5.16 5.26
C ALA A 128 -3.84 -4.95 5.68
N GLN A 129 -4.16 -3.75 6.17
CA GLN A 129 -5.52 -3.40 6.58
C GLN A 129 -6.01 -2.21 5.78
N LEU A 130 -7.23 -2.31 5.23
CA LEU A 130 -7.85 -1.27 4.42
C LEU A 130 -9.01 -0.64 5.18
N THR A 131 -9.15 0.69 5.01
CA THR A 131 -10.23 1.49 5.56
C THR A 131 -10.77 2.40 4.47
N ALA A 132 -12.08 2.37 4.22
CA ALA A 132 -12.72 3.34 3.34
C ALA A 132 -12.64 4.74 3.97
N VAL A 133 -12.21 5.73 3.18
CA VAL A 133 -12.11 7.12 3.64
C VAL A 133 -13.36 7.87 3.25
N ALA A 134 -14.01 8.52 4.22
CA ALA A 134 -15.15 9.40 3.93
C ALA A 134 -14.69 10.68 3.20
N PRO A 135 -15.49 11.25 2.29
CA PRO A 135 -15.06 12.38 1.47
C PRO A 135 -14.55 13.59 2.25
N GLU A 136 -15.10 13.87 3.43
CA GLU A 136 -14.67 14.95 4.31
C GLU A 136 -13.27 14.75 4.91
N HIS A 137 -12.69 13.55 4.76
CA HIS A 137 -11.37 13.19 5.26
C HIS A 137 -10.37 12.87 4.13
N TYR A 138 -10.72 13.22 2.89
CA TYR A 138 -9.81 13.00 1.76
C TYR A 138 -8.53 13.83 1.91
N PRO A 139 -7.33 13.20 1.91
CA PRO A 139 -6.08 13.94 1.89
C PRO A 139 -5.96 14.80 0.63
N ALA A 140 -5.35 15.98 0.79
CA ALA A 140 -5.19 16.95 -0.27
C ALA A 140 -4.26 16.48 -1.40
N ASP A 141 -4.39 17.07 -2.58
CA ASP A 141 -3.62 16.68 -3.77
C ASP A 141 -2.13 17.00 -3.68
N ASP A 142 -1.72 17.94 -2.82
CA ASP A 142 -0.31 18.25 -2.56
C ASP A 142 0.43 17.13 -1.81
N THR A 143 -0.30 16.15 -1.25
CA THR A 143 0.25 14.96 -0.62
C THR A 143 0.48 13.79 -1.59
N ILE A 144 0.19 13.94 -2.88
CA ILE A 144 0.35 12.89 -3.89
C ILE A 144 1.85 12.51 -4.05
N VAL A 145 2.12 11.21 -3.93
CA VAL A 145 3.46 10.61 -4.08
C VAL A 145 3.65 10.07 -5.50
N SER A 146 2.66 9.35 -6.04
CA SER A 146 2.71 8.77 -7.39
C SER A 146 1.31 8.66 -7.99
N VAL A 147 1.24 8.67 -9.32
CA VAL A 147 -0.02 8.61 -10.09
C VAL A 147 0.11 7.56 -11.19
N TYR A 148 -0.94 6.77 -11.37
CA TYR A 148 -1.12 5.83 -12.48
C TYR A 148 -2.38 6.19 -13.27
N ILE A 149 -2.26 6.25 -14.59
CA ILE A 149 -3.37 6.43 -15.53
C ILE A 149 -3.49 5.17 -16.38
N ALA A 150 -4.65 4.50 -16.30
CA ALA A 150 -4.88 3.23 -16.97
C ALA A 150 -3.71 2.23 -16.77
N GLY A 151 -3.27 2.08 -15.53
CA GLY A 151 -2.19 1.17 -15.13
C GLY A 151 -0.76 1.64 -15.47
N LYS A 152 -0.57 2.84 -16.01
CA LYS A 152 0.75 3.37 -16.40
C LYS A 152 1.20 4.44 -15.42
N LEU A 153 2.37 4.22 -14.81
CA LEU A 153 3.01 5.21 -13.94
C LEU A 153 3.30 6.50 -14.70
N GLN A 154 2.88 7.62 -14.14
CA GLN A 154 3.09 8.94 -14.69
C GLN A 154 4.41 9.54 -14.18
N ALA A 155 5.15 10.22 -15.08
CA ALA A 155 6.29 11.03 -14.67
C ALA A 155 5.81 12.16 -13.74
N ARG A 156 6.55 12.43 -12.65
CA ARG A 156 6.27 13.62 -11.83
C ARG A 156 6.39 14.87 -12.69
N ALA A 157 5.34 15.70 -12.69
CA ALA A 157 5.48 17.07 -13.17
C ALA A 157 6.55 17.76 -12.29
N LYS A 158 7.55 18.34 -12.96
CA LYS A 158 8.60 19.13 -12.28
C LYS A 158 8.02 20.42 -11.74
#